data_580f81aec4510eaaadd266e6a7f92563
#
_entry.id   580f81aec4510eaaadd266e6a7f92563
#
_cell.length_a   1.000
_cell.length_b   1.000
_cell.length_c   1.000
_cell.angle_alpha   90.00
_cell.angle_beta   90.00
_cell.angle_gamma   90.00
#
_symmetry.space_group_name_H-M   'P 1'
#
loop_
_entity.id
_entity.type
_entity.pdbx_description
1 polymer ?
#
loop_
_entity_poly.entity_id
_entity_poly.type
_entity_poly.pdbx_seq_one_letter_code
_entity_poly.pdbx_strand_id
1 'polypeptide(L)'
;MPTTFVIICLYLTVNYLPMFHVKHQKGQTDMQILVACEESQRVTEEFRKRGHIAYSCDLLPTSGTHLEWHIQSNVLPLLNGDCNFQTMDGKHHCTIGRWDMIIAFPPCTHLTVSGAWCFAKKRANGVQREGIEFFCQFLKADCERIAIENPQGIISGEYVRQYFPDLCEKYGLPRKYTQKIHPWMFGDNFSKTTCLWLKGLNPLIPEVTEEPEIKYYEWIDKNGKKKRQDLYSYMALRKAKNNAERSIIRSKTFPGIARAMGEQWGKENIRTI
;
A
#
# COMPACT_ATOMS: atom_id res chain seq x y z
N MET A 1 39.41 -12.16 62.54
CA MET A 1 39.38 -10.96 61.64
C MET A 1 38.75 -11.40 60.34
N PRO A 2 37.55 -10.94 59.98
CA PRO A 2 36.92 -11.32 58.73
C PRO A 2 37.28 -10.32 57.63
N THR A 3 37.70 -10.85 56.51
CA THR A 3 38.10 -10.14 55.31
C THR A 3 36.84 -9.74 54.54
N THR A 4 36.59 -8.47 54.41
CA THR A 4 35.45 -7.89 53.66
C THR A 4 35.76 -7.90 52.19
N PHE A 5 35.00 -8.67 51.37
CA PHE A 5 35.02 -8.58 49.93
C PHE A 5 34.16 -7.40 49.48
N VAL A 6 34.78 -6.42 48.83
CA VAL A 6 34.12 -5.34 48.17
C VAL A 6 33.77 -5.78 46.77
N ILE A 7 32.46 -5.96 46.46
CA ILE A 7 31.96 -6.20 45.11
C ILE A 7 31.82 -4.84 44.45
N ILE A 8 32.69 -4.56 43.46
CA ILE A 8 32.55 -3.39 42.57
C ILE A 8 31.53 -3.75 41.51
N CYS A 9 30.32 -3.23 41.64
CA CYS A 9 29.33 -3.24 40.57
C CYS A 9 29.74 -2.22 39.49
N LEU A 10 30.28 -2.73 38.37
CA LEU A 10 30.47 -1.94 37.15
C LEU A 10 29.08 -1.68 36.52
N TYR A 11 28.56 -0.48 36.72
CA TYR A 11 27.43 0.04 35.94
C TYR A 11 27.89 0.27 34.49
N LEU A 12 27.53 -0.63 33.59
CA LEU A 12 27.56 -0.38 32.16
C LEU A 12 26.47 0.67 31.84
N THR A 13 26.88 1.90 31.69
CA THR A 13 26.01 2.97 31.11
C THR A 13 25.77 2.64 29.63
N VAL A 14 24.67 1.97 29.38
CA VAL A 14 24.11 1.91 28.01
C VAL A 14 23.68 3.32 27.66
N ASN A 15 24.36 3.94 26.70
CA ASN A 15 23.96 5.23 26.13
C ASN A 15 22.59 5.07 25.45
N TYR A 16 21.52 5.38 26.17
CA TYR A 16 20.21 5.57 25.61
C TYR A 16 20.26 6.87 24.77
N LEU A 17 20.35 6.72 23.44
CA LEU A 17 19.98 7.82 22.56
C LEU A 17 18.55 8.25 22.90
N PRO A 18 18.25 9.55 23.02
CA PRO A 18 16.93 10.01 23.39
C PRO A 18 15.92 9.57 22.30
N MET A 19 15.07 8.60 22.63
CA MET A 19 13.89 8.32 21.84
C MET A 19 12.99 9.53 21.90
N PHE A 20 12.84 10.23 20.81
CA PHE A 20 11.87 11.31 20.71
C PHE A 20 10.46 10.72 20.78
N HIS A 21 9.88 10.73 21.99
CA HIS A 21 8.46 10.45 22.19
C HIS A 21 7.67 11.65 21.69
N VAL A 22 7.04 11.54 20.55
CA VAL A 22 6.04 12.53 20.11
C VAL A 22 4.80 12.33 20.98
N LYS A 23 4.71 13.08 22.09
CA LYS A 23 3.49 13.16 22.89
C LYS A 23 2.47 14.01 22.12
N HIS A 24 1.42 13.37 21.60
CA HIS A 24 0.29 14.09 21.04
C HIS A 24 -0.46 14.85 22.13
N GLN A 25 -0.58 16.17 21.99
CA GLN A 25 -1.54 16.94 22.77
C GLN A 25 -2.95 16.60 22.28
N LYS A 26 -3.82 16.15 23.19
CA LYS A 26 -5.25 15.91 22.92
C LYS A 26 -5.90 17.23 22.48
N GLY A 27 -6.15 17.39 21.18
CA GLY A 27 -6.82 18.59 20.64
C GLY A 27 -7.13 18.51 19.15
N GLN A 28 -6.33 17.83 18.38
CA GLN A 28 -6.57 17.53 16.97
C GLN A 28 -6.15 16.09 16.74
N THR A 29 -7.06 15.29 16.21
CA THR A 29 -6.86 13.84 16.09
C THR A 29 -5.98 13.54 14.87
N ASP A 30 -4.68 13.81 14.97
CA ASP A 30 -3.71 13.41 13.97
C ASP A 30 -3.62 11.89 13.96
N MET A 31 -4.01 11.28 12.86
CA MET A 31 -3.91 9.83 12.69
C MET A 31 -2.48 9.40 12.45
N GLN A 32 -2.09 8.25 13.01
CA GLN A 32 -0.90 7.52 12.63
C GLN A 32 -1.26 6.54 11.50
N ILE A 33 -0.70 6.76 10.31
CA ILE A 33 -1.09 6.05 9.09
C ILE A 33 0.11 5.33 8.50
N LEU A 34 -0.05 4.04 8.20
CA LEU A 34 0.91 3.26 7.42
C LEU A 34 0.43 3.13 5.98
N VAL A 35 1.22 3.63 5.04
CA VAL A 35 0.99 3.44 3.60
C VAL A 35 1.96 2.36 3.11
N ALA A 36 1.47 1.15 3.01
CA ALA A 36 2.24 -0.06 2.77
C ALA A 36 2.43 -0.32 1.26
N CYS A 37 3.64 -0.74 0.87
CA CYS A 37 4.04 -0.99 -0.51
C CYS A 37 3.89 0.26 -1.39
N GLU A 38 4.28 1.42 -0.85
CA GLU A 38 4.28 2.70 -1.56
C GLU A 38 5.68 3.31 -1.58
N GLU A 39 6.37 3.23 -2.72
CA GLU A 39 7.66 3.91 -2.93
C GLU A 39 7.49 5.40 -3.32
N SER A 40 6.33 5.75 -3.90
CA SER A 40 6.11 7.05 -4.53
C SER A 40 5.72 8.18 -3.59
N GLN A 41 5.30 7.87 -2.38
CA GLN A 41 4.79 8.79 -1.34
C GLN A 41 3.54 9.61 -1.73
N ARG A 42 2.89 9.34 -2.87
CA ARG A 42 1.76 10.14 -3.35
C ARG A 42 0.58 10.15 -2.37
N VAL A 43 0.25 8.99 -1.81
CA VAL A 43 -0.80 8.89 -0.80
C VAL A 43 -0.31 9.41 0.54
N THR A 44 0.91 9.06 0.94
CA THR A 44 1.55 9.56 2.16
C THR A 44 1.56 11.09 2.21
N GLU A 45 1.96 11.77 1.12
CA GLU A 45 1.97 13.23 1.02
C GLU A 45 0.58 13.84 1.22
N GLU A 46 -0.47 13.22 0.67
CA GLU A 46 -1.82 13.75 0.78
C GLU A 46 -2.35 13.71 2.23
N PHE A 47 -1.99 12.70 3.01
CA PHE A 47 -2.30 12.66 4.44
C PHE A 47 -1.43 13.63 5.24
N ARG A 48 -0.14 13.75 4.92
CA ARG A 48 0.78 14.72 5.56
C ARG A 48 0.34 16.17 5.35
N LYS A 49 -0.09 16.53 4.14
CA LYS A 49 -0.67 17.86 3.84
C LYS A 49 -1.88 18.21 4.70
N ARG A 50 -2.56 17.18 5.25
CA ARG A 50 -3.74 17.35 6.12
C ARG A 50 -3.43 17.23 7.62
N GLY A 51 -2.15 17.23 7.96
CA GLY A 51 -1.68 17.24 9.36
C GLY A 51 -1.55 15.84 9.99
N HIS A 52 -1.78 14.76 9.25
CA HIS A 52 -1.63 13.40 9.79
C HIS A 52 -0.18 12.95 9.81
N ILE A 53 0.14 12.01 10.70
CA ILE A 53 1.44 11.34 10.76
C ILE A 53 1.39 10.10 9.87
N ALA A 54 1.76 10.24 8.60
CA ALA A 54 1.76 9.14 7.64
C ALA A 54 3.18 8.73 7.27
N TYR A 55 3.42 7.43 7.19
CA TYR A 55 4.69 6.84 6.73
C TYR A 55 4.42 5.90 5.56
N SER A 56 5.17 6.08 4.48
CA SER A 56 5.25 5.09 3.39
C SER A 56 6.25 4.00 3.76
N CYS A 57 6.00 2.77 3.32
CA CYS A 57 6.91 1.64 3.48
C CYS A 57 6.99 0.83 2.20
N ASP A 58 8.20 0.60 1.69
CA ASP A 58 8.48 -0.27 0.55
C ASP A 58 9.88 -0.88 0.68
N LEU A 59 10.14 -1.96 -0.05
CA LEU A 59 11.49 -2.52 -0.19
C LEU A 59 12.41 -1.64 -1.04
N LEU A 60 11.82 -0.87 -1.96
CA LEU A 60 12.53 0.09 -2.79
C LEU A 60 12.74 1.40 -2.03
N PRO A 61 13.81 2.14 -2.34
CA PRO A 61 13.95 3.51 -1.85
C PRO A 61 12.85 4.38 -2.45
N THR A 62 12.45 5.42 -1.72
CA THR A 62 11.41 6.32 -2.24
C THR A 62 11.85 7.07 -3.51
N SER A 63 10.91 7.25 -4.43
CA SER A 63 11.03 8.20 -5.54
C SER A 63 10.41 9.57 -5.22
N GLY A 64 9.85 9.73 -4.02
CA GLY A 64 9.39 11.00 -3.47
C GLY A 64 10.54 11.83 -2.90
N THR A 65 10.21 12.98 -2.32
CA THR A 65 11.22 13.94 -1.84
C THR A 65 11.44 13.91 -0.33
N HIS A 66 10.60 13.18 0.41
CA HIS A 66 10.58 13.17 1.87
C HIS A 66 11.17 11.88 2.45
N LEU A 67 12.51 11.84 2.59
CA LEU A 67 13.21 10.68 3.16
C LEU A 67 12.77 10.39 4.61
N GLU A 68 12.39 11.42 5.35
CA GLU A 68 11.92 11.36 6.73
C GLU A 68 10.52 10.73 6.89
N TRP A 69 9.82 10.45 5.79
CA TRP A 69 8.50 9.79 5.80
C TRP A 69 8.53 8.39 5.20
N HIS A 70 9.68 7.92 4.72
CA HIS A 70 9.79 6.63 4.06
C HIS A 70 10.59 5.60 4.88
N ILE A 71 9.99 4.43 5.03
CA ILE A 71 10.58 3.26 5.69
C ILE A 71 11.00 2.28 4.59
N GLN A 72 12.30 2.18 4.30
CA GLN A 72 12.80 1.22 3.33
C GLN A 72 12.99 -0.15 4.00
N SER A 73 11.93 -0.93 4.11
CA SER A 73 11.93 -2.21 4.81
C SER A 73 10.79 -3.13 4.37
N ASN A 74 10.81 -4.36 4.89
CA ASN A 74 9.66 -5.25 4.84
C ASN A 74 8.54 -4.70 5.72
N VAL A 75 7.35 -4.53 5.15
CA VAL A 75 6.19 -3.96 5.84
C VAL A 75 5.55 -4.90 6.86
N LEU A 76 5.69 -6.22 6.69
CA LEU A 76 4.97 -7.20 7.51
C LEU A 76 5.19 -7.03 9.02
N PRO A 77 6.41 -6.78 9.53
CA PRO A 77 6.62 -6.54 10.96
C PRO A 77 5.94 -5.27 11.50
N LEU A 78 5.53 -4.35 10.62
CA LEU A 78 4.92 -3.07 11.01
C LEU A 78 3.39 -3.13 11.11
N LEU A 79 2.75 -4.15 10.53
CA LEU A 79 1.29 -4.17 10.29
C LEU A 79 0.45 -4.07 11.58
N ASN A 80 0.93 -4.61 12.69
CA ASN A 80 0.14 -4.64 13.93
C ASN A 80 0.47 -3.51 14.91
N GLY A 81 1.29 -2.55 14.51
CA GLY A 81 1.75 -1.48 15.38
C GLY A 81 2.75 -1.96 16.43
N ASP A 82 2.89 -1.23 17.55
CA ASP A 82 3.90 -1.49 18.61
C ASP A 82 5.27 -1.83 18.04
N CYS A 83 5.68 -1.07 17.02
CA CYS A 83 6.88 -1.35 16.25
C CYS A 83 7.88 -0.20 16.27
N ASN A 84 9.16 -0.57 16.17
CA ASN A 84 10.26 0.37 15.94
C ASN A 84 10.69 0.28 14.48
N PHE A 85 10.97 1.44 13.88
CA PHE A 85 11.43 1.51 12.50
C PHE A 85 12.38 2.70 12.30
N GLN A 86 13.10 2.67 11.20
CA GLN A 86 13.98 3.75 10.77
C GLN A 86 13.51 4.29 9.43
N THR A 87 13.43 5.61 9.31
CA THR A 87 13.17 6.29 8.04
C THR A 87 14.46 6.50 7.25
N MET A 88 14.35 6.76 5.95
CA MET A 88 15.52 6.89 5.06
C MET A 88 16.44 8.07 5.41
N ASP A 89 15.99 9.04 6.20
CA ASP A 89 16.84 10.11 6.76
C ASP A 89 17.67 9.65 7.98
N GLY A 90 17.58 8.37 8.35
CA GLY A 90 18.32 7.77 9.46
C GLY A 90 17.70 7.92 10.84
N LYS A 91 16.54 8.58 10.96
CA LYS A 91 15.86 8.75 12.25
C LYS A 91 15.11 7.49 12.68
N HIS A 92 15.17 7.21 13.98
CA HIS A 92 14.42 6.13 14.61
C HIS A 92 13.07 6.63 15.14
N HIS A 93 12.05 5.84 14.89
CA HIS A 93 10.68 6.09 15.30
C HIS A 93 10.11 4.88 16.02
N CYS A 94 9.08 5.10 16.82
CA CYS A 94 8.27 4.01 17.37
C CYS A 94 6.78 4.36 17.24
N THR A 95 5.98 3.34 16.97
CA THR A 95 4.52 3.41 17.06
C THR A 95 4.10 2.73 18.34
N ILE A 96 3.33 3.41 19.17
CA ILE A 96 2.74 2.85 20.40
C ILE A 96 1.28 2.56 20.10
N GLY A 97 0.87 1.31 20.31
CA GLY A 97 -0.45 0.84 19.91
C GLY A 97 -0.56 0.57 18.41
N ARG A 98 -1.79 0.46 17.93
CA ARG A 98 -2.10 0.15 16.54
C ARG A 98 -2.03 1.39 15.65
N TRP A 99 -1.80 1.17 14.35
CA TRP A 99 -2.04 2.20 13.35
C TRP A 99 -3.52 2.60 13.34
N ASP A 100 -3.80 3.88 13.19
CA ASP A 100 -5.18 4.37 13.01
C ASP A 100 -5.74 4.00 11.64
N MET A 101 -4.88 3.86 10.64
CA MET A 101 -5.25 3.44 9.30
C MET A 101 -4.07 2.77 8.59
N ILE A 102 -4.37 1.74 7.79
CA ILE A 102 -3.43 1.13 6.86
C ILE A 102 -3.98 1.25 5.44
N ILE A 103 -3.17 1.78 4.53
CA ILE A 103 -3.47 1.79 3.09
C ILE A 103 -2.38 0.97 2.42
N ALA A 104 -2.74 -0.08 1.67
CA ALA A 104 -1.79 -1.03 1.13
C ALA A 104 -1.92 -1.19 -0.39
N PHE A 105 -0.78 -1.26 -1.07
CA PHE A 105 -0.64 -1.46 -2.51
C PHE A 105 0.17 -2.74 -2.83
N PRO A 106 -0.28 -3.92 -2.36
CA PRO A 106 0.50 -5.14 -2.50
C PRO A 106 0.79 -5.47 -3.97
N PRO A 107 1.98 -6.04 -4.29
CA PRO A 107 2.37 -6.37 -5.65
C PRO A 107 1.34 -7.23 -6.38
N CYS A 108 0.88 -6.77 -7.54
CA CYS A 108 -0.14 -7.46 -8.34
C CYS A 108 0.42 -8.39 -9.41
N THR A 109 1.74 -8.51 -9.55
CA THR A 109 2.43 -9.20 -10.67
C THR A 109 1.98 -10.64 -10.87
N HIS A 110 1.61 -11.34 -9.79
CA HIS A 110 1.16 -12.73 -9.84
C HIS A 110 -0.37 -12.88 -9.74
N LEU A 111 -1.09 -11.78 -9.54
CA LEU A 111 -2.51 -11.77 -9.20
C LEU A 111 -3.41 -11.20 -10.32
N THR A 112 -2.87 -10.31 -11.16
CA THR A 112 -3.65 -9.62 -12.19
C THR A 112 -3.99 -10.48 -13.40
N VAL A 113 -5.20 -10.35 -13.94
CA VAL A 113 -5.68 -11.08 -15.14
C VAL A 113 -4.86 -10.80 -16.39
N SER A 114 -4.14 -9.70 -16.48
CA SER A 114 -3.24 -9.42 -17.60
C SER A 114 -2.12 -10.47 -17.76
N GLY A 115 -1.83 -11.22 -16.69
CA GLY A 115 -0.87 -12.33 -16.66
C GLY A 115 -1.50 -13.72 -16.74
N ALA A 116 -2.79 -13.85 -17.13
CA ALA A 116 -3.54 -15.11 -17.06
C ALA A 116 -2.92 -16.26 -17.90
N TRP A 117 -2.26 -15.94 -19.02
CA TRP A 117 -1.59 -16.91 -19.88
C TRP A 117 -0.50 -17.72 -19.16
N CYS A 118 0.06 -17.24 -18.05
CA CYS A 118 1.10 -17.94 -17.28
C CYS A 118 0.60 -18.41 -15.89
N PHE A 119 -0.70 -18.37 -15.61
CA PHE A 119 -1.23 -18.74 -14.30
C PHE A 119 -0.93 -20.20 -13.90
N ALA A 120 -1.03 -21.16 -14.83
CA ALA A 120 -0.70 -22.55 -14.55
C ALA A 120 0.76 -22.68 -14.05
N LYS A 121 1.71 -22.03 -14.74
CA LYS A 121 3.12 -22.00 -14.33
C LYS A 121 3.32 -21.31 -12.97
N LYS A 122 2.62 -20.19 -12.73
CA LYS A 122 2.71 -19.45 -11.46
C LYS A 122 2.10 -20.21 -10.28
N ARG A 123 1.10 -21.06 -10.52
CA ARG A 123 0.60 -21.99 -9.49
C ARG A 123 1.62 -23.07 -9.19
N ALA A 124 2.16 -23.70 -10.23
CA ALA A 124 3.10 -24.82 -10.08
C ALA A 124 4.38 -24.44 -9.33
N ASN A 125 4.87 -23.20 -9.49
CA ASN A 125 6.07 -22.72 -8.82
C ASN A 125 5.79 -21.94 -7.51
N GLY A 126 4.54 -21.89 -7.05
CA GLY A 126 4.17 -21.33 -5.74
C GLY A 126 3.98 -19.81 -5.69
N VAL A 127 4.47 -19.03 -6.65
CA VAL A 127 4.47 -17.56 -6.56
C VAL A 127 3.07 -16.92 -6.53
N GLN A 128 2.04 -17.64 -7.05
CA GLN A 128 0.66 -17.16 -6.89
C GLN A 128 0.18 -17.31 -5.44
N ARG A 129 0.51 -18.43 -4.80
CA ARG A 129 0.19 -18.68 -3.38
C ARG A 129 0.84 -17.60 -2.50
N GLU A 130 2.13 -17.37 -2.67
CA GLU A 130 2.86 -16.33 -1.94
C GLU A 130 2.23 -14.95 -2.12
N GLY A 131 1.85 -14.58 -3.35
CA GLY A 131 1.19 -13.32 -3.63
C GLY A 131 -0.19 -13.18 -2.96
N ILE A 132 -0.98 -14.27 -2.93
CA ILE A 132 -2.28 -14.31 -2.23
C ILE A 132 -2.06 -14.19 -0.72
N GLU A 133 -1.12 -14.96 -0.15
CA GLU A 133 -0.82 -14.91 1.28
C GLU A 133 -0.34 -13.53 1.70
N PHE A 134 0.54 -12.90 0.92
CA PHE A 134 0.98 -11.53 1.18
C PHE A 134 -0.18 -10.53 1.17
N PHE A 135 -1.08 -10.61 0.17
CA PHE A 135 -2.30 -9.80 0.16
C PHE A 135 -3.15 -10.01 1.42
N CYS A 136 -3.30 -11.26 1.84
CA CYS A 136 -4.11 -11.62 3.00
C CYS A 136 -3.53 -11.13 4.34
N GLN A 137 -2.22 -10.86 4.45
CA GLN A 137 -1.64 -10.26 5.66
C GLN A 137 -2.27 -8.90 5.97
N PHE A 138 -2.54 -8.10 4.95
CA PHE A 138 -3.21 -6.80 5.14
C PHE A 138 -4.67 -6.95 5.59
N LEU A 139 -5.39 -7.97 5.12
CA LEU A 139 -6.75 -8.26 5.59
C LEU A 139 -6.79 -8.63 7.08
N LYS A 140 -5.73 -9.23 7.58
CA LYS A 140 -5.60 -9.71 8.97
C LYS A 140 -4.89 -8.73 9.90
N ALA A 141 -4.38 -7.64 9.37
CA ALA A 141 -3.70 -6.63 10.17
C ALA A 141 -4.60 -6.12 11.31
N ASP A 142 -4.00 -5.93 12.49
CA ASP A 142 -4.71 -5.39 13.66
C ASP A 142 -4.87 -3.87 13.55
N CYS A 143 -5.75 -3.48 12.63
CA CYS A 143 -6.12 -2.10 12.37
C CYS A 143 -7.62 -2.02 12.08
N GLU A 144 -8.28 -0.99 12.58
CA GLU A 144 -9.73 -0.82 12.38
C GLU A 144 -10.06 -0.30 10.98
N ARG A 145 -9.17 0.49 10.37
CA ARG A 145 -9.36 1.13 9.06
C ARG A 145 -8.30 0.66 8.09
N ILE A 146 -8.72 -0.15 7.12
CA ILE A 146 -7.82 -0.72 6.12
C ILE A 146 -8.38 -0.50 4.72
N ALA A 147 -7.54 -0.03 3.81
CA ALA A 147 -7.79 -0.05 2.38
C ALA A 147 -6.69 -0.85 1.69
N ILE A 148 -7.06 -1.86 0.91
CA ILE A 148 -6.11 -2.61 0.09
C ILE A 148 -6.47 -2.34 -1.37
N GLU A 149 -5.50 -1.85 -2.13
CA GLU A 149 -5.63 -1.63 -3.58
C GLU A 149 -5.00 -2.78 -4.35
N ASN A 150 -5.71 -3.29 -5.34
CA ASN A 150 -5.11 -4.15 -6.35
C ASN A 150 -5.91 -4.03 -7.67
N PRO A 151 -5.31 -4.16 -8.84
CA PRO A 151 -6.06 -4.21 -10.08
C PRO A 151 -6.94 -5.45 -10.13
N GLN A 152 -7.90 -5.48 -11.05
CA GLN A 152 -8.74 -6.64 -11.25
C GLN A 152 -7.90 -7.90 -11.50
N GLY A 153 -8.11 -8.93 -10.67
CA GLY A 153 -7.28 -10.12 -10.63
C GLY A 153 -7.95 -11.32 -9.98
N ILE A 154 -7.14 -12.30 -9.62
CA ILE A 154 -7.60 -13.58 -9.06
C ILE A 154 -8.14 -13.49 -7.64
N ILE A 155 -7.82 -12.43 -6.89
CA ILE A 155 -8.26 -12.24 -5.50
C ILE A 155 -9.79 -12.19 -5.40
N SER A 156 -10.44 -11.58 -6.39
CA SER A 156 -11.90 -11.58 -6.49
C SER A 156 -12.38 -12.61 -7.50
N GLY A 157 -13.43 -13.34 -7.16
CA GLY A 157 -14.06 -14.33 -8.05
C GLY A 157 -13.70 -15.79 -7.75
N GLU A 158 -14.01 -16.66 -8.69
CA GLU A 158 -13.97 -18.12 -8.49
C GLU A 158 -12.57 -18.72 -8.62
N TYR A 159 -11.63 -18.05 -9.31
CA TYR A 159 -10.30 -18.61 -9.54
C TYR A 159 -9.56 -18.93 -8.23
N VAL A 160 -9.50 -17.97 -7.29
CA VAL A 160 -8.80 -18.20 -6.03
C VAL A 160 -9.48 -19.29 -5.20
N ARG A 161 -10.80 -19.41 -5.27
CA ARG A 161 -11.58 -20.44 -4.57
C ARG A 161 -11.37 -21.82 -5.16
N GLN A 162 -11.27 -21.90 -6.46
CA GLN A 162 -11.02 -23.15 -7.16
C GLN A 162 -9.62 -23.72 -6.90
N TYR A 163 -8.60 -22.85 -6.88
CA TYR A 163 -7.20 -23.29 -6.85
C TYR A 163 -6.51 -23.11 -5.48
N PHE A 164 -7.08 -22.32 -4.58
CA PHE A 164 -6.53 -22.00 -3.25
C PHE A 164 -7.64 -21.95 -2.19
N PRO A 165 -8.51 -22.99 -2.08
CA PRO A 165 -9.62 -22.98 -1.14
C PRO A 165 -9.15 -22.89 0.32
N ASP A 166 -8.02 -23.50 0.63
CA ASP A 166 -7.37 -23.43 1.95
C ASP A 166 -7.01 -22.01 2.38
N LEU A 167 -6.54 -21.19 1.45
CA LEU A 167 -6.24 -19.78 1.74
C LEU A 167 -7.52 -18.96 1.93
N CYS A 168 -8.56 -19.27 1.15
CA CYS A 168 -9.85 -18.60 1.30
C CYS A 168 -10.45 -18.87 2.69
N GLU A 169 -10.35 -20.10 3.17
CA GLU A 169 -10.83 -20.51 4.51
C GLU A 169 -9.95 -19.88 5.61
N LYS A 170 -8.63 -20.09 5.54
CA LYS A 170 -7.65 -19.59 6.52
C LYS A 170 -7.76 -18.08 6.77
N TYR A 171 -7.93 -17.31 5.71
CA TYR A 171 -7.93 -15.85 5.77
C TYR A 171 -9.33 -15.22 5.69
N GLY A 172 -10.38 -16.00 5.49
CA GLY A 172 -11.74 -15.45 5.26
C GLY A 172 -11.78 -14.50 4.07
N LEU A 173 -11.12 -14.88 2.96
CA LEU A 173 -10.92 -14.01 1.82
C LEU A 173 -12.26 -13.58 1.20
N PRO A 174 -12.57 -12.27 1.09
CA PRO A 174 -13.81 -11.78 0.53
C PRO A 174 -14.01 -12.27 -0.92
N ARG A 175 -15.26 -12.59 -1.31
CA ARG A 175 -15.57 -13.00 -2.69
C ARG A 175 -15.37 -11.89 -3.71
N LYS A 176 -15.44 -10.63 -3.27
CA LYS A 176 -15.37 -9.46 -4.14
C LYS A 176 -14.71 -8.30 -3.40
N TYR A 177 -14.15 -7.38 -4.16
CA TYR A 177 -13.72 -6.07 -3.66
C TYR A 177 -14.93 -5.27 -3.16
N THR A 178 -14.70 -4.32 -2.27
CA THR A 178 -15.72 -3.40 -1.77
C THR A 178 -16.12 -2.38 -2.82
N GLN A 179 -15.13 -1.85 -3.55
CA GLN A 179 -15.34 -0.82 -4.57
C GLN A 179 -14.42 -1.02 -5.77
N LYS A 180 -14.94 -0.67 -6.95
CA LYS A 180 -14.17 -0.54 -8.19
C LYS A 180 -14.11 0.93 -8.58
N ILE A 181 -12.92 1.44 -8.84
CA ILE A 181 -12.66 2.82 -9.23
C ILE A 181 -11.80 2.89 -10.48
N HIS A 182 -11.83 4.05 -11.12
CA HIS A 182 -10.96 4.42 -12.22
C HIS A 182 -10.32 5.79 -11.95
N PRO A 183 -9.10 6.07 -12.44
CA PRO A 183 -8.46 7.38 -12.27
C PRO A 183 -9.29 8.54 -12.75
N TRP A 184 -10.04 8.38 -13.86
CA TRP A 184 -10.90 9.43 -14.40
C TRP A 184 -12.00 9.88 -13.42
N MET A 185 -12.43 9.00 -12.52
CA MET A 185 -13.42 9.35 -11.49
C MET A 185 -12.92 10.43 -10.52
N PHE A 186 -11.60 10.66 -10.48
CA PHE A 186 -10.93 11.59 -9.58
C PHE A 186 -10.07 12.62 -10.32
N GLY A 187 -10.42 12.90 -11.58
CA GLY A 187 -9.83 13.97 -12.40
C GLY A 187 -8.58 13.60 -13.21
N ASP A 188 -8.09 12.34 -13.11
CA ASP A 188 -7.00 11.88 -13.97
C ASP A 188 -7.60 11.25 -15.25
N ASN A 189 -7.32 11.80 -16.41
CA ASN A 189 -7.94 11.35 -17.68
C ASN A 189 -7.35 10.01 -18.18
N PHE A 190 -7.47 8.96 -17.36
CA PHE A 190 -7.01 7.61 -17.67
C PHE A 190 -8.01 6.55 -17.21
N SER A 191 -8.13 5.47 -17.99
CA SER A 191 -8.91 4.29 -17.62
C SER A 191 -7.97 3.18 -17.15
N LYS A 192 -7.99 2.90 -15.86
CA LYS A 192 -7.29 1.76 -15.23
C LYS A 192 -8.18 1.23 -14.13
N THR A 193 -8.75 0.04 -14.35
CA THR A 193 -9.59 -0.59 -13.32
C THR A 193 -8.78 -0.88 -12.08
N THR A 194 -9.18 -0.28 -10.98
CA THR A 194 -8.57 -0.43 -9.65
C THR A 194 -9.65 -0.92 -8.68
N CYS A 195 -9.35 -1.94 -7.91
CA CYS A 195 -10.25 -2.53 -6.93
C CYS A 195 -9.77 -2.21 -5.51
N LEU A 196 -10.71 -1.86 -4.64
CA LEU A 196 -10.46 -1.56 -3.24
C LEU A 196 -11.18 -2.58 -2.35
N TRP A 197 -10.46 -3.18 -1.41
CA TRP A 197 -11.00 -3.94 -0.29
C TRP A 197 -10.91 -3.06 0.95
N LEU A 198 -12.06 -2.69 1.49
CA LEU A 198 -12.18 -1.73 2.59
C LEU A 198 -12.67 -2.42 3.86
N LYS A 199 -12.04 -2.08 4.98
CA LYS A 199 -12.46 -2.41 6.35
C LYS A 199 -12.54 -1.11 7.13
N GLY A 200 -13.70 -0.80 7.74
CA GLY A 200 -13.89 0.40 8.55
C GLY A 200 -13.69 1.74 7.83
N LEU A 201 -13.76 1.74 6.50
CA LEU A 201 -13.67 2.91 5.63
C LEU A 201 -14.85 2.95 4.68
N ASN A 202 -15.37 4.15 4.41
CA ASN A 202 -16.40 4.35 3.39
C ASN A 202 -15.80 4.25 1.98
N PRO A 203 -16.58 3.77 0.99
CA PRO A 203 -16.20 3.87 -0.41
C PRO A 203 -15.89 5.33 -0.80
N LEU A 204 -14.87 5.51 -1.65
CA LEU A 204 -14.54 6.83 -2.18
C LEU A 204 -15.68 7.35 -3.07
N ILE A 205 -16.05 8.59 -2.87
CA ILE A 205 -17.07 9.28 -3.66
C ILE A 205 -16.38 9.87 -4.89
N PRO A 206 -16.78 9.47 -6.11
CA PRO A 206 -16.23 10.03 -7.34
C PRO A 206 -16.54 11.53 -7.49
N GLU A 207 -15.58 12.28 -8.02
CA GLU A 207 -15.77 13.68 -8.43
C GLU A 207 -16.40 13.77 -9.84
N VAL A 208 -16.13 12.76 -10.68
CA VAL A 208 -16.65 12.64 -12.04
C VAL A 208 -17.41 11.32 -12.13
N THR A 209 -18.66 11.36 -12.57
CA THR A 209 -19.56 10.19 -12.64
C THR A 209 -19.70 9.63 -14.05
N GLU A 210 -19.40 10.42 -15.08
CA GLU A 210 -19.46 10.01 -16.46
C GLU A 210 -18.06 9.78 -17.01
N GLU A 211 -17.84 8.63 -17.67
CA GLU A 211 -16.54 8.30 -18.24
C GLU A 211 -16.21 9.27 -19.39
N PRO A 212 -15.11 10.03 -19.31
CA PRO A 212 -14.71 10.93 -20.38
C PRO A 212 -14.22 10.13 -21.59
N GLU A 213 -14.07 10.78 -22.73
CA GLU A 213 -13.44 10.18 -23.89
C GLU A 213 -11.98 9.80 -23.58
N ILE A 214 -11.74 8.51 -23.40
CA ILE A 214 -10.40 7.97 -23.08
C ILE A 214 -9.58 7.83 -24.35
N LYS A 215 -8.43 8.47 -24.39
CA LYS A 215 -7.49 8.36 -25.51
C LYS A 215 -6.72 7.05 -25.46
N TYR A 216 -6.70 6.34 -26.58
CA TYR A 216 -5.94 5.12 -26.78
C TYR A 216 -4.84 5.34 -27.80
N TYR A 217 -3.70 4.63 -27.60
CA TYR A 217 -2.74 4.42 -28.64
C TYR A 217 -3.13 3.18 -29.45
N GLU A 218 -3.29 3.33 -30.76
CA GLU A 218 -3.70 2.26 -31.66
C GLU A 218 -2.58 1.93 -32.65
N TRP A 219 -2.43 0.64 -32.96
CA TRP A 219 -1.49 0.18 -33.97
C TRP A 219 -1.97 -1.11 -34.63
N ILE A 220 -1.38 -1.45 -35.77
CA ILE A 220 -1.57 -2.74 -36.42
C ILE A 220 -0.37 -3.62 -36.07
N ASP A 221 -0.62 -4.83 -35.54
CA ASP A 221 0.44 -5.78 -35.24
C ASP A 221 0.99 -6.46 -36.51
N LYS A 222 2.07 -7.23 -36.36
CA LYS A 222 2.72 -7.95 -37.45
C LYS A 222 1.82 -8.94 -38.23
N ASN A 223 0.68 -9.29 -37.67
CA ASN A 223 -0.31 -10.20 -38.26
C ASN A 223 -1.50 -9.42 -38.86
N GLY A 224 -1.40 -8.10 -39.02
CA GLY A 224 -2.46 -7.22 -39.56
C GLY A 224 -3.61 -6.96 -38.59
N LYS A 225 -3.52 -7.36 -37.33
CA LYS A 225 -4.58 -7.19 -36.34
C LYS A 225 -4.49 -5.82 -35.65
N LYS A 226 -5.60 -5.06 -35.68
CA LYS A 226 -5.70 -3.80 -34.93
C LYS A 226 -5.60 -4.06 -33.43
N LYS A 227 -4.68 -3.38 -32.76
CA LYS A 227 -4.44 -3.40 -31.32
C LYS A 227 -4.63 -2.00 -30.76
N ARG A 228 -5.03 -1.93 -29.50
CA ARG A 228 -5.10 -0.68 -28.75
C ARG A 228 -4.58 -0.85 -27.34
N GLN A 229 -4.01 0.19 -26.79
CA GLN A 229 -3.53 0.26 -25.42
C GLN A 229 -3.92 1.62 -24.85
N ASP A 230 -4.28 1.67 -23.56
CA ASP A 230 -4.49 2.95 -22.90
C ASP A 230 -3.23 3.82 -23.00
N LEU A 231 -3.43 5.12 -23.13
CA LEU A 231 -2.34 6.06 -23.37
C LEU A 231 -1.36 6.12 -22.20
N TYR A 232 -1.83 5.94 -20.94
CA TYR A 232 -0.97 5.92 -19.77
C TYR A 232 0.02 4.75 -19.81
N SER A 233 -0.46 3.54 -20.07
CA SER A 233 0.40 2.36 -20.19
C SER A 233 1.37 2.47 -21.37
N TYR A 234 0.94 3.05 -22.48
CA TYR A 234 1.80 3.32 -23.63
C TYR A 234 2.89 4.35 -23.31
N MET A 235 2.55 5.45 -22.64
CA MET A 235 3.52 6.46 -22.23
C MET A 235 4.51 5.91 -21.21
N ALA A 236 4.07 5.06 -20.26
CA ALA A 236 4.94 4.38 -19.32
C ALA A 236 5.95 3.46 -20.04
N LEU A 237 5.49 2.74 -21.08
CA LEU A 237 6.38 1.92 -21.93
C LEU A 237 7.44 2.77 -22.63
N ARG A 238 7.07 3.94 -23.13
CA ARG A 238 7.99 4.86 -23.84
C ARG A 238 9.02 5.53 -22.91
N LYS A 239 8.66 5.79 -21.66
CA LYS A 239 9.53 6.44 -20.66
C LYS A 239 10.50 5.46 -20.00
N ALA A 240 10.10 4.20 -19.86
CA ALA A 240 10.88 3.20 -19.15
C ALA A 240 12.07 2.68 -20.00
N LYS A 241 13.23 2.57 -19.40
CA LYS A 241 14.44 1.99 -20.02
C LYS A 241 14.41 0.46 -20.04
N ASN A 242 13.65 -0.14 -19.10
CA ASN A 242 13.51 -1.58 -18.94
C ASN A 242 12.17 -1.96 -18.30
N ASN A 243 11.88 -3.27 -18.20
CA ASN A 243 10.64 -3.76 -17.64
C ASN A 243 10.47 -3.46 -16.14
N ALA A 244 11.56 -3.40 -15.37
CA ALA A 244 11.50 -3.08 -13.94
C ALA A 244 11.08 -1.61 -13.75
N GLU A 245 11.72 -0.68 -14.45
CA GLU A 245 11.36 0.75 -14.43
C GLU A 245 9.92 0.98 -14.92
N ARG A 246 9.51 0.26 -15.98
CA ARG A 246 8.11 0.27 -16.44
C ARG A 246 7.14 -0.17 -15.36
N SER A 247 7.47 -1.20 -14.60
CA SER A 247 6.66 -1.69 -13.49
C SER A 247 6.50 -0.61 -12.40
N ILE A 248 7.61 0.03 -12.02
CA ILE A 248 7.62 1.13 -11.03
C ILE A 248 6.76 2.31 -11.50
N ILE A 249 6.90 2.75 -12.77
CA ILE A 249 6.07 3.84 -13.29
C ILE A 249 4.57 3.50 -13.21
N ARG A 250 4.21 2.24 -13.53
CA ARG A 250 2.81 1.79 -13.57
C ARG A 250 2.22 1.46 -12.19
N SER A 251 3.05 1.22 -11.17
CA SER A 251 2.59 0.94 -9.80
C SER A 251 2.21 2.20 -9.04
N LYS A 252 2.68 3.38 -9.44
CA LYS A 252 2.39 4.64 -8.76
C LYS A 252 0.89 4.94 -8.76
N THR A 253 0.36 5.26 -7.59
CA THR A 253 -1.03 5.71 -7.43
C THR A 253 -1.28 6.99 -8.24
N PHE A 254 -2.43 7.10 -8.87
CA PHE A 254 -2.82 8.31 -9.60
C PHE A 254 -3.03 9.47 -8.63
N PRO A 255 -2.62 10.69 -8.99
CA PRO A 255 -2.73 11.86 -8.09
C PRO A 255 -4.15 12.14 -7.61
N GLY A 256 -5.15 12.02 -8.47
CA GLY A 256 -6.55 12.22 -8.10
C GLY A 256 -7.04 11.18 -7.09
N ILE A 257 -6.66 9.91 -7.26
CA ILE A 257 -7.00 8.84 -6.30
C ILE A 257 -6.31 9.11 -4.95
N ALA A 258 -5.02 9.47 -4.95
CA ALA A 258 -4.28 9.78 -3.73
C ALA A 258 -4.92 10.97 -2.99
N ARG A 259 -5.28 12.03 -3.72
CA ARG A 259 -5.99 13.19 -3.18
C ARG A 259 -7.32 12.78 -2.55
N ALA A 260 -8.15 12.01 -3.26
CA ALA A 260 -9.44 11.55 -2.77
C ALA A 260 -9.30 10.71 -1.49
N MET A 261 -8.32 9.79 -1.41
CA MET A 261 -8.01 9.04 -0.19
C MET A 261 -7.68 9.99 0.98
N GLY A 262 -6.79 10.95 0.78
CA GLY A 262 -6.43 11.92 1.82
C GLY A 262 -7.59 12.81 2.24
N GLU A 263 -8.41 13.28 1.30
CA GLU A 263 -9.54 14.17 1.58
C GLU A 263 -10.72 13.49 2.26
N GLN A 264 -11.07 12.29 1.82
CA GLN A 264 -12.27 11.62 2.28
C GLN A 264 -11.98 10.80 3.53
N TRP A 265 -10.90 10.04 3.57
CA TRP A 265 -10.56 9.23 4.73
C TRP A 265 -9.79 10.01 5.81
N GLY A 266 -9.08 11.09 5.45
CA GLY A 266 -8.43 11.96 6.40
C GLY A 266 -9.39 12.78 7.26
N LYS A 267 -10.64 12.99 6.82
CA LYS A 267 -11.69 13.71 7.57
C LYS A 267 -12.53 12.81 8.48
N GLU A 268 -12.47 11.48 8.33
CA GLU A 268 -13.32 10.53 9.05
C GLU A 268 -13.02 10.38 10.56
N ASN A 269 -12.49 11.40 11.20
CA ASN A 269 -12.18 11.39 12.62
C ASN A 269 -13.35 11.75 13.54
N ILE A 270 -14.54 11.97 13.01
CA ILE A 270 -15.70 12.26 13.85
C ILE A 270 -16.52 10.98 14.01
N ARG A 271 -16.11 10.10 14.92
CA ARG A 271 -17.08 9.22 15.57
C ARG A 271 -17.94 10.11 16.46
N THR A 272 -19.11 10.48 15.96
CA THR A 272 -20.22 10.80 16.85
C THR A 272 -20.54 9.49 17.57
N ILE A 273 -20.17 9.44 18.87
CA ILE A 273 -20.59 8.37 19.81
C ILE A 273 -22.08 8.52 20.04
#